data_bd1caaba8012b3439eeeabb143105142
#
_entry.id   bd1caaba8012b3439eeeabb143105142
#
_cell.length_a   1.000
_cell.length_b   1.000
_cell.length_c   1.000
_cell.angle_alpha   90.00
_cell.angle_beta   90.00
_cell.angle_gamma   90.00
#
_symmetry.space_group_name_H-M   'P 1'
#
loop_
_entity.id
_entity.type
_entity.pdbx_description
1 polymer ?
#
loop_
_entity_poly.entity_id
_entity_poly.type
_entity_poly.pdbx_seq_one_letter_code
_entity_poly.pdbx_strand_id
1 'polypeptide(L)'
;MFNLVLPPDQNHQYGIFFVLTAQTIFMRTFLLFSSLALVMIAGAFKMPAVGLDDVINALRTGNAQELAKYVDDNIEISLPDKSDSYSRAQAIMILKDFFNNNGVNGFDVQFKGENGGGQYCIGTLKTKSGNYRTTVFMKSKDGKQLVKQIIFKAQ
;
A
#
# COMPACT_ATOMS: atom_id res chain seq x y z
N MET A 1 31.30 -83.21 23.98
CA MET A 1 30.01 -82.49 23.85
C MET A 1 30.37 -80.99 23.69
N PHE A 2 30.52 -80.55 22.45
CA PHE A 2 30.79 -79.12 22.16
C PHE A 2 29.47 -78.39 21.98
N ASN A 3 29.15 -77.45 22.88
CA ASN A 3 27.98 -76.63 22.74
C ASN A 3 28.36 -75.45 21.85
N LEU A 4 27.86 -75.47 20.63
CA LEU A 4 28.04 -74.38 19.69
C LEU A 4 26.99 -73.27 20.04
N VAL A 5 27.45 -72.25 20.73
CA VAL A 5 26.67 -71.05 20.99
C VAL A 5 26.71 -70.19 19.70
N LEU A 6 25.58 -70.14 18.96
CA LEU A 6 25.42 -69.24 17.82
C LEU A 6 25.33 -67.82 18.33
N PRO A 7 26.00 -66.87 17.67
CA PRO A 7 25.89 -65.47 18.04
C PRO A 7 24.47 -64.92 17.75
N PRO A 8 24.01 -63.97 18.58
CA PRO A 8 22.67 -63.40 18.39
C PRO A 8 22.59 -62.69 17.01
N ASP A 9 21.44 -62.85 16.38
CA ASP A 9 21.08 -62.33 15.06
C ASP A 9 21.39 -60.82 14.95
N GLN A 10 22.43 -60.51 14.18
CA GLN A 10 22.87 -59.09 13.92
C GLN A 10 21.91 -58.33 13.03
N ASN A 11 21.00 -59.02 12.36
CA ASN A 11 20.08 -58.39 11.41
C ASN A 11 19.06 -57.44 12.07
N HIS A 12 18.74 -57.66 13.34
CA HIS A 12 17.78 -56.83 14.06
C HIS A 12 18.36 -55.45 14.44
N GLN A 13 19.67 -55.35 14.66
CA GLN A 13 20.34 -54.09 15.02
C GLN A 13 20.42 -53.13 13.83
N TYR A 14 20.68 -53.61 12.63
CA TYR A 14 20.80 -52.75 11.43
C TYR A 14 19.46 -52.14 11.01
N GLY A 15 18.35 -52.84 11.23
CA GLY A 15 17.01 -52.31 10.93
C GLY A 15 16.63 -51.09 11.78
N ILE A 16 16.97 -51.08 13.06
CA ILE A 16 16.63 -50.01 13.98
C ILE A 16 17.48 -48.77 13.68
N PHE A 17 18.78 -48.93 13.39
CA PHE A 17 19.66 -47.81 13.00
C PHE A 17 19.25 -47.19 11.69
N PHE A 18 18.80 -47.96 10.70
CA PHE A 18 18.38 -47.44 9.41
C PHE A 18 17.08 -46.66 9.50
N VAL A 19 16.12 -47.07 10.32
CA VAL A 19 14.86 -46.35 10.53
C VAL A 19 15.08 -45.03 11.28
N LEU A 20 15.93 -45.05 12.32
CA LEU A 20 16.24 -43.82 13.09
C LEU A 20 16.99 -42.76 12.27
N THR A 21 17.92 -43.18 11.40
CA THR A 21 18.64 -42.23 10.53
C THR A 21 17.76 -41.68 9.42
N ALA A 22 16.87 -42.47 8.83
CA ALA A 22 15.92 -42.02 7.82
C ALA A 22 14.93 -40.99 8.39
N GLN A 23 14.47 -41.19 9.62
CA GLN A 23 13.51 -40.27 10.28
C GLN A 23 14.13 -38.93 10.62
N THR A 24 15.38 -38.89 11.02
CA THR A 24 16.09 -37.61 11.30
C THR A 24 16.40 -36.80 10.05
N ILE A 25 16.72 -37.47 8.94
CA ILE A 25 16.98 -36.81 7.66
C ILE A 25 15.67 -36.23 7.10
N PHE A 26 14.55 -36.98 7.16
CA PHE A 26 13.26 -36.51 6.68
C PHE A 26 12.74 -35.31 7.47
N MET A 27 12.92 -35.31 8.79
CA MET A 27 12.50 -34.20 9.66
C MET A 27 13.33 -32.93 9.44
N ARG A 28 14.64 -33.07 9.20
CA ARG A 28 15.53 -31.93 8.86
C ARG A 28 15.20 -31.32 7.52
N THR A 29 14.93 -32.13 6.50
CA THR A 29 14.55 -31.67 5.17
C THR A 29 13.19 -30.98 5.21
N PHE A 30 12.22 -31.51 5.95
CA PHE A 30 10.89 -30.91 6.11
C PHE A 30 10.96 -29.53 6.78
N LEU A 31 11.79 -29.35 7.81
CA LEU A 31 12.01 -28.07 8.48
C LEU A 31 12.66 -27.03 7.55
N LEU A 32 13.59 -27.44 6.69
CA LEU A 32 14.23 -26.55 5.73
C LEU A 32 13.24 -26.09 4.64
N PHE A 33 12.38 -26.99 4.14
CA PHE A 33 11.35 -26.63 3.17
C PHE A 33 10.26 -25.75 3.78
N SER A 34 9.87 -25.98 5.04
CA SER A 34 8.88 -25.17 5.73
C SER A 34 9.39 -23.76 6.02
N SER A 35 10.67 -23.62 6.38
CA SER A 35 11.30 -22.30 6.59
C SER A 35 11.45 -21.50 5.29
N LEU A 36 11.78 -22.16 4.18
CA LEU A 36 11.86 -21.54 2.86
C LEU A 36 10.49 -21.09 2.37
N ALA A 37 9.42 -21.89 2.59
CA ALA A 37 8.05 -21.52 2.26
C ALA A 37 7.57 -20.31 3.08
N LEU A 38 7.93 -20.20 4.35
CA LEU A 38 7.58 -19.08 5.22
C LEU A 38 8.23 -17.77 4.74
N VAL A 39 9.47 -17.82 4.27
CA VAL A 39 10.17 -16.64 3.72
C VAL A 39 9.52 -16.16 2.41
N MET A 40 9.04 -17.08 1.57
CA MET A 40 8.34 -16.73 0.32
C MET A 40 7.00 -16.04 0.57
N ILE A 41 6.29 -16.36 1.65
CA ILE A 41 5.01 -15.73 2.01
C ILE A 41 5.24 -14.30 2.53
N ALA A 42 6.34 -14.04 3.25
CA ALA A 42 6.66 -12.72 3.77
C ALA A 42 6.99 -11.67 2.68
N GLY A 43 7.42 -12.10 1.49
CA GLY A 43 7.75 -11.20 0.36
C GLY A 43 6.54 -10.76 -0.48
N ALA A 44 5.34 -11.30 -0.27
CA ALA A 44 4.18 -11.03 -1.11
C ALA A 44 3.26 -9.91 -0.59
N PHE A 45 3.50 -9.37 0.60
CA PHE A 45 2.78 -8.19 1.09
C PHE A 45 3.33 -6.94 0.39
N LYS A 46 2.89 -6.71 -0.84
CA LYS A 46 2.90 -5.36 -1.39
C LYS A 46 1.91 -4.57 -0.53
N MET A 47 2.42 -3.75 0.40
CA MET A 47 1.59 -2.73 1.03
C MET A 47 0.95 -1.92 -0.10
N PRO A 48 -0.38 -1.75 -0.12
CA PRO A 48 -1.01 -0.84 -1.07
C PRO A 48 -0.29 0.51 -0.93
N ALA A 49 -0.01 1.16 -2.04
CA ALA A 49 0.59 2.49 -2.05
C ALA A 49 -0.37 3.42 -1.29
N VAL A 50 -0.13 3.57 0.01
CA VAL A 50 -0.88 4.45 0.91
C VAL A 50 -0.70 5.85 0.37
N GLY A 51 -1.76 6.51 -0.02
CA GLY A 51 -1.71 7.91 -0.44
C GLY A 51 -2.78 8.29 -1.46
N LEU A 52 -2.72 7.79 -2.69
CA LEU A 52 -3.63 8.24 -3.75
C LEU A 52 -5.09 7.86 -3.51
N ASP A 53 -5.35 6.63 -3.05
CA ASP A 53 -6.74 6.19 -2.78
C ASP A 53 -7.34 6.90 -1.57
N ASP A 54 -6.53 7.23 -0.58
CA ASP A 54 -6.97 8.02 0.58
C ASP A 54 -7.26 9.47 0.18
N VAL A 55 -6.44 10.07 -0.68
CA VAL A 55 -6.68 11.39 -1.27
C VAL A 55 -7.98 11.39 -2.08
N ILE A 56 -8.22 10.36 -2.90
CA ILE A 56 -9.48 10.19 -3.64
C ILE A 56 -10.67 10.11 -2.70
N ASN A 57 -10.57 9.36 -1.60
CA ASN A 57 -11.63 9.26 -0.61
C ASN A 57 -11.89 10.59 0.11
N ALA A 58 -10.83 11.31 0.47
CA ALA A 58 -10.95 12.65 1.05
C ALA A 58 -11.64 13.66 0.11
N LEU A 59 -11.32 13.60 -1.20
CA LEU A 59 -12.02 14.38 -2.23
C LEU A 59 -13.48 13.97 -2.37
N ARG A 60 -13.78 12.67 -2.37
CA ARG A 60 -15.13 12.13 -2.51
C ARG A 60 -16.05 12.59 -1.39
N THR A 61 -15.52 12.70 -0.17
CA THR A 61 -16.26 13.12 1.02
C THR A 61 -16.19 14.63 1.27
N GLY A 62 -15.38 15.37 0.51
CA GLY A 62 -15.11 16.80 0.75
C GLY A 62 -14.41 17.06 2.08
N ASN A 63 -13.62 16.08 2.56
CA ASN A 63 -12.96 16.18 3.86
C ASN A 63 -11.54 16.78 3.72
N ALA A 64 -11.44 18.09 3.88
CA ALA A 64 -10.16 18.80 3.80
C ALA A 64 -9.17 18.38 4.91
N GLN A 65 -9.64 17.95 6.08
CA GLN A 65 -8.78 17.51 7.19
C GLN A 65 -8.12 16.16 6.89
N GLU A 66 -8.87 15.24 6.27
CA GLU A 66 -8.28 13.97 5.80
C GLU A 66 -7.28 14.22 4.67
N LEU A 67 -7.62 15.08 3.72
CA LEU A 67 -6.73 15.46 2.63
C LEU A 67 -5.41 16.08 3.14
N ALA A 68 -5.48 16.84 4.22
CA ALA A 68 -4.33 17.49 4.86
C ALA A 68 -3.21 16.55 5.28
N LYS A 69 -3.54 15.31 5.61
CA LYS A 69 -2.57 14.27 6.01
C LYS A 69 -1.58 13.93 4.89
N TYR A 70 -2.00 14.16 3.66
CA TYR A 70 -1.26 13.82 2.44
C TYR A 70 -0.69 15.06 1.72
N VAL A 71 -0.96 16.27 2.22
CA VAL A 71 -0.44 17.52 1.64
C VAL A 71 1.02 17.72 2.05
N ASP A 72 1.86 18.12 1.11
CA ASP A 72 3.24 18.52 1.41
C ASP A 72 3.30 19.86 2.17
N ASP A 73 4.47 20.23 2.64
CA ASP A 73 4.68 21.50 3.38
C ASP A 73 4.25 22.72 2.57
N ASN A 74 4.46 22.67 1.25
CA ASN A 74 3.98 23.65 0.27
C ASN A 74 3.25 22.93 -0.85
N ILE A 75 2.07 23.43 -1.19
CA ILE A 75 1.20 22.89 -2.24
C ILE A 75 0.72 24.00 -3.16
N GLU A 76 0.63 23.72 -4.42
CA GLU A 76 -0.04 24.58 -5.40
C GLU A 76 -1.52 24.21 -5.48
N ILE A 77 -2.41 25.21 -5.29
CA ILE A 77 -3.86 25.04 -5.47
C ILE A 77 -4.32 26.00 -6.53
N SER A 78 -4.93 25.42 -7.57
CA SER A 78 -5.56 26.16 -8.66
C SER A 78 -7.08 26.02 -8.56
N LEU A 79 -7.74 27.07 -8.19
CA LEU A 79 -9.20 27.24 -8.21
C LEU A 79 -9.61 27.95 -9.51
N PRO A 80 -10.90 27.96 -9.88
CA PRO A 80 -11.37 28.61 -11.13
C PRO A 80 -10.99 30.09 -11.26
N ASP A 81 -10.90 30.78 -10.15
CA ASP A 81 -10.66 32.24 -10.04
C ASP A 81 -9.22 32.61 -9.65
N LYS A 82 -8.46 31.68 -9.09
CA LYS A 82 -7.10 31.95 -8.61
C LYS A 82 -6.23 30.70 -8.59
N SER A 83 -4.93 30.90 -8.75
CA SER A 83 -3.92 29.85 -8.59
C SER A 83 -2.74 30.42 -7.83
N ASP A 84 -2.33 29.72 -6.76
CA ASP A 84 -1.20 30.16 -5.94
C ASP A 84 -0.59 29.00 -5.16
N SER A 85 0.60 29.22 -4.59
CA SER A 85 1.27 28.29 -3.68
C SER A 85 0.97 28.65 -2.24
N TYR A 86 0.61 27.63 -1.47
CA TYR A 86 0.19 27.79 -0.08
C TYR A 86 0.98 26.85 0.83
N SER A 87 1.22 27.29 2.06
CA SER A 87 1.65 26.39 3.12
C SER A 87 0.55 25.37 3.42
N ARG A 88 0.91 24.21 3.98
CA ARG A 88 -0.06 23.17 4.37
C ARG A 88 -1.23 23.72 5.18
N ALA A 89 -0.96 24.60 6.18
CA ALA A 89 -2.01 25.16 7.02
C ALA A 89 -2.99 26.06 6.23
N GLN A 90 -2.47 26.89 5.33
CA GLN A 90 -3.30 27.73 4.46
C GLN A 90 -4.10 26.88 3.46
N ALA A 91 -3.48 25.87 2.87
CA ALA A 91 -4.11 24.96 1.93
C ALA A 91 -5.33 24.26 2.53
N ILE A 92 -5.22 23.80 3.79
CA ILE A 92 -6.34 23.17 4.50
C ILE A 92 -7.52 24.14 4.64
N MET A 93 -7.27 25.39 5.00
CA MET A 93 -8.31 26.40 5.15
C MET A 93 -8.99 26.67 3.80
N ILE A 94 -8.19 26.89 2.73
CA ILE A 94 -8.70 27.14 1.38
C ILE A 94 -9.54 25.96 0.84
N LEU A 95 -9.04 24.74 1.01
CA LEU A 95 -9.78 23.54 0.57
C LEU A 95 -11.05 23.32 1.38
N LYS A 96 -11.01 23.57 2.70
CA LYS A 96 -12.19 23.49 3.57
C LYS A 96 -13.27 24.49 3.14
N ASP A 97 -12.88 25.75 2.90
CA ASP A 97 -13.80 26.78 2.45
C ASP A 97 -14.37 26.46 1.06
N PHE A 98 -13.51 26.00 0.13
CA PHE A 98 -13.93 25.58 -1.20
C PHE A 98 -14.94 24.43 -1.15
N PHE A 99 -14.67 23.39 -0.37
CA PHE A 99 -15.58 22.24 -0.24
C PHE A 99 -16.90 22.59 0.44
N ASN A 100 -16.88 23.43 1.47
CA ASN A 100 -18.07 23.88 2.18
C ASN A 100 -18.95 24.75 1.30
N ASN A 101 -18.35 25.74 0.62
CA ASN A 101 -19.07 26.69 -0.23
C ASN A 101 -19.72 26.01 -1.45
N ASN A 102 -19.07 24.96 -1.97
CA ASN A 102 -19.59 24.25 -3.15
C ASN A 102 -20.48 23.04 -2.81
N GLY A 103 -20.39 22.52 -1.57
CA GLY A 103 -21.18 21.36 -1.15
C GLY A 103 -20.83 20.09 -1.91
N VAL A 104 -19.65 19.52 -1.62
CA VAL A 104 -19.15 18.31 -2.30
C VAL A 104 -20.10 17.14 -2.10
N ASN A 105 -20.46 16.45 -3.19
CA ASN A 105 -21.33 15.28 -3.24
C ASN A 105 -20.62 13.99 -3.65
N GLY A 106 -19.40 14.08 -4.17
CA GLY A 106 -18.65 12.92 -4.62
C GLY A 106 -17.49 13.27 -5.53
N PHE A 107 -16.68 12.26 -5.82
CA PHE A 107 -15.56 12.36 -6.76
C PHE A 107 -15.50 11.11 -7.63
N ASP A 108 -15.65 11.28 -8.93
CA ASP A 108 -15.59 10.21 -9.92
C ASP A 108 -14.21 10.23 -10.57
N VAL A 109 -13.41 9.21 -10.31
CA VAL A 109 -12.10 9.07 -10.93
C VAL A 109 -12.26 8.64 -12.39
N GLN A 110 -11.64 9.37 -13.28
CA GLN A 110 -11.58 9.06 -14.72
C GLN A 110 -10.26 8.40 -15.10
N PHE A 111 -9.16 8.84 -14.47
CA PHE A 111 -7.84 8.34 -14.78
C PHE A 111 -6.92 8.36 -13.56
N LYS A 112 -6.09 7.32 -13.42
CA LYS A 112 -4.99 7.25 -12.47
C LYS A 112 -3.71 6.88 -13.21
N GLY A 113 -2.59 7.45 -12.83
CA GLY A 113 -1.30 7.15 -13.46
C GLY A 113 -0.12 7.47 -12.55
N GLU A 114 1.05 7.10 -13.03
CA GLU A 114 2.32 7.38 -12.38
C GLU A 114 3.25 8.07 -13.37
N ASN A 115 3.99 9.05 -12.89
CA ASN A 115 4.98 9.77 -13.69
C ASN A 115 6.12 10.27 -12.81
N GLY A 116 7.36 9.97 -13.18
CA GLY A 116 8.56 10.49 -12.52
C GLY A 116 8.67 10.19 -11.03
N GLY A 117 8.15 9.03 -10.56
CA GLY A 117 8.13 8.64 -9.14
C GLY A 117 7.00 9.28 -8.32
N GLY A 118 6.07 9.97 -8.98
CA GLY A 118 4.85 10.49 -8.39
C GLY A 118 3.60 9.84 -8.98
N GLN A 119 2.50 9.93 -8.24
CA GLN A 119 1.18 9.46 -8.67
C GLN A 119 0.29 10.65 -9.02
N TYR A 120 -0.68 10.43 -9.89
CA TYR A 120 -1.68 11.44 -10.18
C TYR A 120 -3.04 10.81 -10.46
N CYS A 121 -4.08 11.59 -10.23
CA CYS A 121 -5.42 11.23 -10.70
C CYS A 121 -6.11 12.42 -11.34
N ILE A 122 -6.98 12.10 -12.27
CA ILE A 122 -7.90 13.04 -12.93
C ILE A 122 -9.31 12.52 -12.71
N GLY A 123 -10.20 13.39 -12.29
CA GLY A 123 -11.59 13.03 -12.07
C GLY A 123 -12.52 14.23 -12.11
N THR A 124 -13.79 13.98 -11.84
CA THR A 124 -14.83 15.01 -11.71
C THR A 124 -15.26 15.07 -10.24
N LEU A 125 -15.01 16.21 -9.61
CA LEU A 125 -15.58 16.55 -8.31
C LEU A 125 -16.99 17.03 -8.51
N LYS A 126 -17.96 16.30 -7.99
CA LYS A 126 -19.39 16.63 -8.02
C LYS A 126 -19.74 17.49 -6.84
N THR A 127 -20.37 18.61 -7.08
CA THR A 127 -20.80 19.54 -6.03
C THR A 127 -22.21 20.03 -6.28
N LYS A 128 -22.81 20.64 -5.27
CA LYS A 128 -24.12 21.28 -5.41
C LYS A 128 -24.10 22.50 -6.33
N SER A 129 -22.93 23.17 -6.44
CA SER A 129 -22.74 24.40 -7.22
C SER A 129 -22.31 24.13 -8.67
N GLY A 130 -22.08 22.87 -9.04
CA GLY A 130 -21.60 22.45 -10.38
C GLY A 130 -20.50 21.41 -10.27
N ASN A 131 -19.96 21.02 -11.40
CA ASN A 131 -18.90 20.02 -11.47
C ASN A 131 -17.55 20.67 -11.74
N TYR A 132 -16.51 20.09 -11.18
CA TYR A 132 -15.14 20.54 -11.39
C TYR A 132 -14.28 19.38 -11.90
N ARG A 133 -13.65 19.55 -13.06
CA ARG A 133 -12.56 18.68 -13.45
C ARG A 133 -11.41 18.89 -12.47
N THR A 134 -11.07 17.86 -11.73
CA THR A 134 -10.06 17.92 -10.68
C THR A 134 -8.86 17.06 -11.07
N THR A 135 -7.68 17.65 -11.01
CA THR A 135 -6.41 16.94 -11.19
C THR A 135 -5.60 17.05 -9.94
N VAL A 136 -5.11 15.92 -9.43
CA VAL A 136 -4.23 15.84 -8.27
C VAL A 136 -2.90 15.27 -8.71
N PHE A 137 -1.81 15.96 -8.38
CA PHE A 137 -0.44 15.47 -8.55
C PHE A 137 0.19 15.21 -7.20
N MET A 138 0.73 14.02 -7.03
CA MET A 138 1.48 13.61 -5.86
C MET A 138 2.94 13.36 -6.24
N LYS A 139 3.83 13.54 -5.29
CA LYS A 139 5.25 13.27 -5.44
C LYS A 139 5.77 12.45 -4.25
N SER A 140 6.68 11.54 -4.52
CA SER A 140 7.36 10.80 -3.47
C SER A 140 8.37 11.69 -2.76
N LYS A 141 8.25 11.77 -1.42
CA LYS A 141 9.18 12.46 -0.52
C LYS A 141 9.36 11.58 0.72
N ASP A 142 10.58 11.20 1.03
CA ASP A 142 10.92 10.37 2.19
C ASP A 142 10.10 9.06 2.27
N GLY A 143 9.88 8.41 1.11
CA GLY A 143 9.09 7.18 1.01
C GLY A 143 7.58 7.34 1.13
N LYS A 144 7.06 8.58 1.23
CA LYS A 144 5.64 8.90 1.30
C LYS A 144 5.20 9.59 0.01
N GLN A 145 3.97 9.31 -0.43
CA GLN A 145 3.34 10.05 -1.51
C GLN A 145 2.62 11.27 -0.92
N LEU A 146 3.04 12.47 -1.32
CA LEU A 146 2.47 13.74 -0.85
C LEU A 146 1.90 14.54 -2.02
N VAL A 147 0.75 15.15 -1.79
CA VAL A 147 0.09 16.03 -2.76
C VAL A 147 0.90 17.31 -2.92
N LYS A 148 1.31 17.59 -4.14
CA LYS A 148 2.06 18.77 -4.54
C LYS A 148 1.21 19.82 -5.25
N GLN A 149 0.18 19.36 -5.97
CA GLN A 149 -0.67 20.25 -6.73
C GLN A 149 -2.09 19.69 -6.81
N ILE A 150 -3.07 20.56 -6.67
CA ILE A 150 -4.49 20.27 -6.93
C ILE A 150 -5.04 21.36 -7.85
N ILE A 151 -5.69 20.96 -8.94
CA ILE A 151 -6.28 21.87 -9.91
C ILE A 151 -7.79 21.59 -10.00
N PHE A 152 -8.60 22.60 -9.79
CA PHE A 152 -10.05 22.57 -10.00
C PHE A 152 -10.42 23.47 -11.17
N LYS A 153 -11.01 22.90 -12.21
CA LYS A 153 -11.52 23.65 -13.37
C LYS A 153 -13.02 23.42 -13.47
N ALA A 154 -13.80 24.49 -13.51
CA ALA A 154 -15.24 24.40 -13.72
C ALA A 154 -15.54 23.72 -15.07
N GLN A 155 -16.57 22.88 -15.10
CA GLN A 155 -17.08 22.19 -16.29
C GLN A 155 -18.41 22.79 -16.74
#